data_79c29951f279f48c6938f80e4be0e576
#
_entry.id   79c29951f279f48c6938f80e4be0e576
#
_cell.length_a   1.000
_cell.length_b   1.000
_cell.length_c   1.000
_cell.angle_alpha   90.00
_cell.angle_beta   90.00
_cell.angle_gamma   90.00
#
_symmetry.space_group_name_H-M   'P 1'
#
loop_
_entity.id
_entity.type
_entity.pdbx_description
1 polymer ?
#
loop_
_entity_poly.entity_id
_entity_poly.type
_entity_poly.pdbx_seq_one_letter_code
_entity_poly.pdbx_strand_id
1 'polypeptide(L)'
;ILFRLVGSEMCIRDRRLVLCDALTYSRKFKPKYVIDIATLTGACLVGLGKYPSGLFSKSDKISKLIEKSSERTGDRVWRLPLYDDYFDEIKTNFADIQNIGGRYGGAITAAAFLAKFTEGLEWAHLDIAGTAWDEGVNKGSTGRPVSLLIDFVRSN
;
A
#
# COMPACT_ATOMS: atom_id res chain seq x y z
N ILE A 1 -13.76 -26.64 -10.64
CA ILE A 1 -12.92 -26.32 -9.45
C ILE A 1 -11.95 -25.20 -9.78
N LEU A 2 -11.33 -25.23 -10.95
CA LEU A 2 -10.39 -24.19 -11.42
C LEU A 2 -11.04 -22.81 -11.61
N PHE A 3 -12.30 -22.76 -12.04
CA PHE A 3 -13.03 -21.50 -12.21
C PHE A 3 -13.32 -20.75 -10.90
N ARG A 4 -13.41 -21.44 -9.79
CA ARG A 4 -13.62 -20.83 -8.46
C ARG A 4 -12.34 -20.24 -7.88
N LEU A 5 -11.17 -20.74 -8.26
CA LEU A 5 -9.87 -20.19 -7.84
C LEU A 5 -9.47 -18.92 -8.61
N VAL A 6 -10.04 -18.71 -9.80
CA VAL A 6 -9.71 -17.54 -10.65
C VAL A 6 -10.80 -16.45 -10.58
N GLY A 7 -11.97 -16.75 -10.03
CA GLY A 7 -13.15 -15.92 -10.30
C GLY A 7 -13.39 -14.78 -9.32
N SER A 8 -13.49 -14.95 -8.05
CA SER A 8 -14.06 -13.90 -7.18
C SER A 8 -13.33 -13.70 -5.88
N GLU A 9 -12.33 -14.48 -5.63
CA GLU A 9 -11.61 -14.46 -4.37
C GLU A 9 -10.08 -14.39 -4.57
N MET A 10 -9.62 -13.67 -5.56
CA MET A 10 -8.36 -12.96 -5.37
C MET A 10 -8.63 -11.91 -4.30
N CYS A 11 -8.94 -12.45 -3.13
CA CYS A 11 -9.21 -11.69 -1.94
C CYS A 11 -8.05 -10.74 -1.71
N ILE A 12 -8.35 -9.60 -1.17
CA ILE A 12 -7.41 -8.66 -0.53
C ILE A 12 -6.27 -9.41 0.18
N ARG A 13 -6.54 -10.56 0.76
CA ARG A 13 -5.59 -11.50 1.39
C ARG A 13 -4.51 -12.03 0.44
N ASP A 14 -4.91 -12.54 -0.70
CA ASP A 14 -3.99 -13.21 -1.64
C ASP A 14 -3.09 -12.17 -2.32
N ARG A 15 -3.61 -10.98 -2.60
CA ARG A 15 -2.82 -9.86 -3.12
C ARG A 15 -1.71 -9.43 -2.16
N ARG A 16 -1.96 -9.43 -0.84
CA ARG A 16 -0.92 -9.14 0.15
C ARG A 16 0.21 -10.17 0.14
N LEU A 17 -0.11 -11.45 0.00
CA LEU A 17 0.90 -12.51 -0.09
C LEU A 17 1.77 -12.34 -1.33
N VAL A 18 1.18 -12.05 -2.48
CA VAL A 18 1.94 -11.77 -3.72
C VAL A 18 2.84 -10.54 -3.56
N LEU A 19 2.35 -9.48 -2.89
CA LEU A 19 3.17 -8.30 -2.59
C LEU A 19 4.34 -8.65 -1.65
N CYS A 20 4.14 -9.49 -0.65
CA CYS A 20 5.21 -9.92 0.25
C CYS A 20 6.34 -10.64 -0.50
N ASP A 21 5.99 -11.52 -1.42
CA ASP A 21 6.96 -12.22 -2.25
C ASP A 21 7.75 -11.24 -3.12
N ALA A 22 7.06 -10.30 -3.77
CA ALA A 22 7.68 -9.26 -4.59
C ALA A 22 8.61 -8.34 -3.77
N LEU A 23 8.16 -7.90 -2.60
CA LEU A 23 8.94 -7.05 -1.68
C LEU A 23 10.19 -7.78 -1.19
N THR A 24 10.05 -9.04 -0.79
CA THR A 24 11.19 -9.88 -0.38
C THR A 24 12.17 -10.07 -1.54
N TYR A 25 11.68 -10.33 -2.73
CA TYR A 25 12.50 -10.50 -3.92
C TYR A 25 13.24 -9.22 -4.33
N SER A 26 12.62 -8.05 -4.14
CA SER A 26 13.21 -6.75 -4.48
C SER A 26 14.56 -6.48 -3.80
N ARG A 27 14.79 -7.08 -2.62
CA ARG A 27 16.06 -6.96 -1.86
C ARG A 27 17.30 -7.38 -2.68
N LYS A 28 17.14 -8.34 -3.61
CA LYS A 28 18.23 -8.81 -4.46
C LYS A 28 18.85 -7.70 -5.32
N PHE A 29 18.07 -6.68 -5.65
CA PHE A 29 18.48 -5.57 -6.49
C PHE A 29 19.12 -4.42 -5.70
N LYS A 30 19.14 -4.49 -4.36
CA LYS A 30 19.66 -3.44 -3.46
C LYS A 30 19.14 -2.04 -3.84
N PRO A 31 17.82 -1.87 -3.98
CA PRO A 31 17.24 -0.62 -4.46
C PRO A 31 17.47 0.51 -3.46
N LYS A 32 17.61 1.74 -3.96
CA LYS A 32 17.68 2.95 -3.13
C LYS A 32 16.35 3.22 -2.44
N TYR A 33 15.24 2.99 -3.14
CA TYR A 33 13.87 3.13 -2.67
C TYR A 33 13.00 2.00 -3.21
N VAL A 34 12.01 1.59 -2.43
CA VAL A 34 10.97 0.64 -2.86
C VAL A 34 9.62 1.30 -2.62
N ILE A 35 8.83 1.44 -3.66
CA ILE A 35 7.44 1.91 -3.56
C ILE A 35 6.55 0.83 -4.16
N ASP A 36 5.70 0.23 -3.33
CA ASP A 36 4.67 -0.65 -3.83
C ASP A 36 3.31 0.06 -3.86
N ILE A 37 2.48 -0.34 -4.81
CA ILE A 37 1.24 0.35 -5.13
C ILE A 37 0.17 -0.70 -5.37
N ALA A 38 -0.93 -0.61 -4.63
CA ALA A 38 -2.05 -1.51 -4.81
C ALA A 38 -3.39 -0.87 -4.41
N THR A 39 -4.46 -1.33 -5.02
CA THR A 39 -5.83 -1.14 -4.53
C THR A 39 -6.06 -2.12 -3.38
N LEU A 40 -5.34 -1.90 -2.26
CA LEU A 40 -5.16 -2.96 -1.27
C LEU A 40 -6.36 -3.13 -0.37
N THR A 41 -6.94 -2.02 0.14
CA THR A 41 -7.97 -2.13 1.18
C THR A 41 -9.19 -1.25 0.92
N GLY A 42 -10.37 -1.83 1.13
CA GLY A 42 -11.60 -1.04 1.23
C GLY A 42 -11.61 -0.10 2.44
N ALA A 43 -10.85 -0.44 3.49
CA ALA A 43 -10.70 0.40 4.67
C ALA A 43 -10.03 1.74 4.36
N CYS A 44 -9.05 1.76 3.45
CA CYS A 44 -8.43 3.00 2.97
C CYS A 44 -9.45 3.88 2.22
N LEU A 45 -10.25 3.28 1.33
CA LEU A 45 -11.33 3.98 0.64
C LEU A 45 -12.36 4.55 1.61
N VAL A 46 -12.78 3.78 2.63
CA VAL A 46 -13.75 4.23 3.64
C VAL A 46 -13.17 5.37 4.50
N GLY A 47 -11.89 5.29 4.87
CA GLY A 47 -11.25 6.27 5.76
C GLY A 47 -10.84 7.57 5.07
N LEU A 48 -10.33 7.48 3.84
CA LEU A 48 -9.78 8.64 3.10
C LEU A 48 -10.67 9.12 1.95
N GLY A 49 -11.69 8.35 1.58
CA GLY A 49 -12.51 8.67 0.41
C GLY A 49 -11.75 8.49 -0.90
N LYS A 50 -12.13 9.27 -1.91
CA LYS A 50 -11.63 9.16 -3.29
C LYS A 50 -10.55 10.18 -3.67
N TYR A 51 -10.10 11.00 -2.73
CA TYR A 51 -9.22 12.14 -3.05
C TYR A 51 -7.75 11.86 -2.82
N PRO A 52 -7.26 11.49 -1.63
CA PRO A 52 -5.88 11.11 -1.42
C PRO A 52 -5.69 9.59 -1.49
N SER A 53 -4.52 9.16 -1.94
CA SER A 53 -4.04 7.80 -1.73
C SER A 53 -3.49 7.65 -0.30
N GLY A 54 -3.64 6.48 0.31
CA GLY A 54 -3.04 6.18 1.61
C GLY A 54 -1.54 5.96 1.45
N LEU A 55 -0.72 6.71 2.20
CA LEU A 55 0.73 6.52 2.26
C LEU A 55 1.10 5.87 3.58
N PHE A 56 1.87 4.79 3.53
CA PHE A 56 2.38 4.06 4.68
C PHE A 56 3.88 3.85 4.55
N SER A 57 4.62 4.19 5.59
CA SER A 57 6.06 3.93 5.68
C SER A 57 6.54 4.10 7.12
N LYS A 58 7.53 3.30 7.54
CA LYS A 58 8.31 3.53 8.77
C LYS A 58 9.40 4.58 8.57
N SER A 59 9.81 4.86 7.33
CA SER A 59 10.84 5.85 7.02
C SER A 59 10.24 7.23 6.76
N ASP A 60 10.63 8.20 7.59
CA ASP A 60 10.27 9.60 7.39
C ASP A 60 10.91 10.18 6.13
N LYS A 61 12.06 9.67 5.74
CA LYS A 61 12.81 10.14 4.57
C LYS A 61 12.00 9.93 3.29
N ILE A 62 11.63 8.68 2.99
CA ILE A 62 10.87 8.38 1.77
C ILE A 62 9.46 8.99 1.82
N SER A 63 8.83 9.03 3.00
CA SER A 63 7.52 9.67 3.16
C SER A 63 7.55 11.13 2.75
N LYS A 64 8.50 11.91 3.26
CA LYS A 64 8.66 13.33 2.91
C LYS A 64 8.98 13.54 1.43
N LEU A 65 9.71 12.63 0.80
CA LEU A 65 9.99 12.71 -0.64
C LEU A 65 8.71 12.49 -1.46
N ILE A 66 7.89 11.51 -1.08
CA ILE A 66 6.60 11.23 -1.73
C ILE A 66 5.62 12.40 -1.51
N GLU A 67 5.52 12.93 -0.28
CA GLU A 67 4.68 14.10 0.03
C GLU A 67 5.05 15.31 -0.82
N LYS A 68 6.35 15.62 -0.97
CA LYS A 68 6.84 16.68 -1.87
C LYS A 68 6.46 16.44 -3.33
N SER A 69 6.56 15.22 -3.81
CA SER A 69 6.13 14.87 -5.18
C SER A 69 4.61 15.00 -5.33
N SER A 70 3.85 14.64 -4.30
CA SER A 70 2.41 14.83 -4.24
C SER A 70 2.02 16.31 -4.35
N GLU A 71 2.70 17.18 -3.61
CA GLU A 71 2.48 18.64 -3.66
C GLU A 71 2.75 19.21 -5.05
N ARG A 72 3.87 18.83 -5.68
CA ARG A 72 4.26 19.34 -7.01
C ARG A 72 3.32 18.88 -8.13
N THR A 73 2.81 17.67 -8.02
CA THR A 73 1.98 17.05 -9.09
C THR A 73 0.48 17.23 -8.87
N GLY A 74 0.06 17.59 -7.65
CA GLY A 74 -1.34 17.59 -7.25
C GLY A 74 -1.94 16.19 -7.05
N ASP A 75 -1.14 15.12 -7.21
CA ASP A 75 -1.56 13.75 -6.96
C ASP A 75 -1.47 13.44 -5.46
N ARG A 76 -2.55 13.72 -4.75
CA ARG A 76 -2.58 13.80 -3.29
C ARG A 76 -2.33 12.46 -2.62
N VAL A 77 -1.49 12.47 -1.59
CA VAL A 77 -1.33 11.37 -0.64
C VAL A 77 -1.64 11.85 0.77
N TRP A 78 -2.01 10.93 1.66
CA TRP A 78 -2.14 11.20 3.08
C TRP A 78 -1.42 10.12 3.86
N ARG A 79 -0.42 10.52 4.66
CA ARG A 79 0.34 9.59 5.48
C ARG A 79 -0.49 9.14 6.68
N LEU A 80 -0.67 7.83 6.79
CA LEU A 80 -1.32 7.17 7.91
C LEU A 80 -0.26 6.63 8.89
N PRO A 81 -0.58 6.54 10.19
CA PRO A 81 0.36 6.06 11.20
C PRO A 81 0.71 4.59 10.98
N LEU A 82 1.93 4.22 11.36
CA LEU A 82 2.40 2.84 11.36
C LEU A 82 3.15 2.56 12.66
N TYR A 83 2.44 2.70 13.80
CA TYR A 83 2.97 2.48 15.15
C TYR A 83 3.15 1.00 15.46
N ASP A 84 3.96 0.72 16.45
CA ASP A 84 4.26 -0.67 16.82
C ASP A 84 3.05 -1.43 17.35
N ASP A 85 2.07 -0.74 17.94
CA ASP A 85 0.79 -1.31 18.38
C ASP A 85 0.06 -2.07 17.25
N TYR A 86 0.11 -1.58 16.00
CA TYR A 86 -0.53 -2.24 14.87
C TYR A 86 0.16 -3.55 14.45
N PHE A 87 1.44 -3.72 14.81
CA PHE A 87 2.14 -4.99 14.62
C PHE A 87 1.72 -6.03 15.64
N ASP A 88 1.27 -5.60 16.83
CA ASP A 88 0.72 -6.51 17.83
C ASP A 88 -0.63 -7.09 17.39
N GLU A 89 -1.44 -6.32 16.67
CA GLU A 89 -2.72 -6.77 16.13
C GLU A 89 -2.61 -7.87 15.06
N ILE A 90 -1.46 -8.05 14.47
CA ILE A 90 -1.21 -9.11 13.47
C ILE A 90 -0.39 -10.28 14.04
N LYS A 91 -0.12 -10.32 15.34
CA LYS A 91 0.46 -11.48 16.02
C LYS A 91 -0.54 -12.62 16.09
N THR A 92 -0.05 -13.85 16.03
CA THR A 92 -0.88 -15.05 16.12
C THR A 92 -0.07 -16.17 16.79
N ASN A 93 -0.79 -17.11 17.45
CA ASN A 93 -0.18 -18.28 18.06
C ASN A 93 0.04 -19.44 17.07
N PHE A 94 -0.45 -19.31 15.86
CA PHE A 94 -0.48 -20.41 14.86
C PHE A 94 0.48 -20.20 13.68
N ALA A 95 1.04 -18.99 13.54
CA ALA A 95 1.98 -18.62 12.48
C ALA A 95 2.85 -17.46 12.95
N ASP A 96 3.88 -17.08 12.19
CA ASP A 96 4.74 -15.93 12.53
C ASP A 96 3.95 -14.63 12.59
N ILE A 97 3.02 -14.44 11.64
CA ILE A 97 2.08 -13.32 11.59
C ILE A 97 0.79 -13.75 10.88
N GLN A 98 -0.33 -13.12 11.24
CA GLN A 98 -1.59 -13.32 10.53
C GLN A 98 -1.76 -12.28 9.40
N ASN A 99 -2.27 -12.74 8.27
CA ASN A 99 -2.50 -11.89 7.10
C ASN A 99 -3.64 -10.87 7.28
N ILE A 100 -4.49 -11.03 8.29
CA ILE A 100 -5.63 -10.16 8.54
C ILE A 100 -5.59 -9.73 10.00
N GLY A 101 -5.57 -8.43 10.24
CA GLY A 101 -5.82 -7.85 11.55
C GLY A 101 -7.31 -7.85 11.93
N GLY A 102 -7.63 -7.25 13.04
CA GLY A 102 -8.99 -7.07 13.53
C GLY A 102 -9.86 -6.21 12.60
N ARG A 103 -11.07 -5.91 13.06
CA ARG A 103 -12.06 -5.08 12.32
C ARG A 103 -11.58 -3.63 12.11
N TYR A 104 -10.80 -3.11 13.04
CA TYR A 104 -10.40 -1.69 13.08
C TYR A 104 -9.03 -1.49 12.44
N GLY A 105 -8.78 -0.29 11.91
CA GLY A 105 -7.49 0.05 11.33
C GLY A 105 -7.06 -0.81 10.13
N GLY A 106 -7.99 -1.41 9.40
CA GLY A 106 -7.70 -2.43 8.39
C GLY A 106 -6.70 -2.01 7.30
N ALA A 107 -6.61 -0.73 6.97
CA ALA A 107 -5.59 -0.23 6.05
C ALA A 107 -4.20 -0.21 6.70
N ILE A 108 -4.15 0.15 7.97
CA ILE A 108 -2.90 0.25 8.73
C ILE A 108 -2.35 -1.15 9.06
N THR A 109 -3.21 -2.07 9.51
CA THR A 109 -2.79 -3.47 9.78
C THR A 109 -2.35 -4.20 8.52
N ALA A 110 -2.96 -3.88 7.35
CA ALA A 110 -2.51 -4.38 6.06
C ALA A 110 -1.12 -3.85 5.70
N ALA A 111 -0.86 -2.56 5.91
CA ALA A 111 0.46 -1.98 5.71
C ALA A 111 1.49 -2.49 6.73
N ALA A 112 1.10 -2.71 7.99
CA ALA A 112 1.95 -3.32 9.01
C ALA A 112 2.39 -4.73 8.61
N PHE A 113 1.49 -5.52 8.02
CA PHE A 113 1.81 -6.83 7.47
C PHE A 113 2.88 -6.72 6.36
N LEU A 114 2.71 -5.83 5.37
CA LEU A 114 3.70 -5.62 4.30
C LEU A 114 5.05 -5.15 4.85
N ALA A 115 5.03 -4.27 5.85
CA ALA A 115 6.24 -3.71 6.47
C ALA A 115 7.16 -4.79 7.08
N LYS A 116 6.63 -5.94 7.52
CA LYS A 116 7.43 -7.07 8.00
C LYS A 116 8.35 -7.64 6.93
N PHE A 117 8.00 -7.51 5.67
CA PHE A 117 8.78 -8.01 4.54
C PHE A 117 9.75 -6.98 3.95
N THR A 118 9.79 -5.77 4.53
CA THR A 118 10.58 -4.64 4.01
C THR A 118 11.68 -4.17 4.97
N GLU A 119 12.01 -4.95 6.00
CA GLU A 119 13.08 -4.61 6.94
C GLU A 119 14.39 -4.33 6.20
N GLY A 120 15.04 -3.21 6.54
CA GLY A 120 16.27 -2.76 5.88
C GLY A 120 16.10 -2.09 4.53
N LEU A 121 14.86 -1.91 4.05
CA LEU A 121 14.54 -1.16 2.83
C LEU A 121 14.00 0.24 3.16
N GLU A 122 14.36 1.23 2.36
CA GLU A 122 13.66 2.51 2.29
C GLU A 122 12.36 2.32 1.51
N TRP A 123 11.32 1.89 2.22
CA TRP A 123 10.08 1.42 1.65
C TRP A 123 8.90 2.34 1.95
N ALA A 124 7.98 2.44 0.99
CA ALA A 124 6.66 3.03 1.16
C ALA A 124 5.60 2.23 0.39
N HIS A 125 4.42 2.14 0.97
CA HIS A 125 3.21 1.61 0.33
C HIS A 125 2.23 2.72 0.00
N LEU A 126 1.68 2.69 -1.22
CA LEU A 126 0.58 3.55 -1.65
C LEU A 126 -0.68 2.70 -1.84
N ASP A 127 -1.63 2.83 -0.92
CA ASP A 127 -2.96 2.25 -1.10
C ASP A 127 -3.82 3.20 -1.94
N ILE A 128 -4.05 2.79 -3.19
CA ILE A 128 -4.78 3.56 -4.19
C ILE A 128 -6.22 3.08 -4.37
N ALA A 129 -6.78 2.34 -3.40
CA ALA A 129 -8.13 1.79 -3.51
C ALA A 129 -9.21 2.84 -3.77
N GLY A 130 -9.02 4.06 -3.24
CA GLY A 130 -9.93 5.17 -3.45
C GLY A 130 -9.65 6.03 -4.68
N THR A 131 -8.44 5.95 -5.24
CA THR A 131 -7.96 6.92 -6.24
C THR A 131 -7.71 6.34 -7.63
N ALA A 132 -7.67 5.02 -7.76
CA ALA A 132 -7.34 4.35 -9.03
C ALA A 132 -8.47 4.37 -10.05
N TRP A 133 -9.70 4.60 -9.64
CA TRP A 133 -10.88 4.43 -10.46
C TRP A 133 -11.97 5.47 -10.19
N ASP A 134 -12.53 6.03 -11.25
CA ASP A 134 -13.70 6.90 -11.20
C ASP A 134 -14.97 6.12 -11.55
N GLU A 135 -16.05 6.42 -10.79
CA GLU A 135 -17.38 5.86 -11.00
C GLU A 135 -18.32 6.87 -11.68
N GLY A 136 -19.48 6.38 -12.12
CA GLY A 136 -20.50 7.23 -12.72
C GLY A 136 -20.30 7.47 -14.20
N VAL A 137 -20.60 8.70 -14.66
CA VAL A 137 -20.59 9.06 -16.10
C VAL A 137 -19.18 8.98 -16.70
N ASN A 138 -18.16 9.33 -15.90
CA ASN A 138 -16.74 9.30 -16.29
C ASN A 138 -16.02 8.03 -15.85
N LYS A 139 -16.74 6.92 -15.78
CA LYS A 139 -16.22 5.63 -15.31
C LYS A 139 -14.94 5.24 -16.06
N GLY A 140 -13.85 5.03 -15.31
CA GLY A 140 -12.57 4.63 -15.89
C GLY A 140 -11.40 4.70 -14.91
N SER A 141 -10.23 4.28 -15.37
CA SER A 141 -8.99 4.43 -14.62
C SER A 141 -8.56 5.90 -14.59
N THR A 142 -8.12 6.38 -13.43
CA THR A 142 -7.63 7.75 -13.23
C THR A 142 -6.19 7.94 -13.70
N GLY A 143 -5.43 6.85 -13.90
CA GLY A 143 -4.00 6.89 -14.15
C GLY A 143 -3.13 7.25 -12.93
N ARG A 144 -3.75 7.45 -11.76
CA ARG A 144 -3.01 7.74 -10.52
C ARG A 144 -2.33 6.48 -9.99
N PRO A 145 -1.13 6.58 -9.41
CA PRO A 145 -0.32 7.77 -9.11
C PRO A 145 0.85 7.99 -10.11
N VAL A 146 0.65 7.82 -11.42
CA VAL A 146 1.73 7.88 -12.42
C VAL A 146 2.49 9.20 -12.39
N SER A 147 1.79 10.35 -12.32
CA SER A 147 2.42 11.68 -12.27
C SER A 147 3.32 11.84 -11.04
N LEU A 148 2.86 11.41 -9.88
CA LEU A 148 3.63 11.41 -8.63
C LEU A 148 4.90 10.57 -8.75
N LEU A 149 4.80 9.36 -9.32
CA LEU A 149 5.95 8.45 -9.47
C LEU A 149 6.99 9.00 -10.44
N ILE A 150 6.55 9.59 -11.57
CA ILE A 150 7.47 10.24 -12.53
C ILE A 150 8.24 11.37 -11.84
N ASP A 151 7.54 12.24 -11.11
CA ASP A 151 8.17 13.33 -10.37
C ASP A 151 9.12 12.81 -9.29
N PHE A 152 8.71 11.79 -8.53
CA PHE A 152 9.56 11.15 -7.53
C PHE A 152 10.86 10.61 -8.12
N VAL A 153 10.79 9.86 -9.22
CA VAL A 153 11.97 9.28 -9.88
C VAL A 153 12.90 10.36 -10.46
N ARG A 154 12.33 11.43 -11.02
CA ARG A 154 13.12 12.52 -11.61
C ARG A 154 13.80 13.40 -10.57
N SER A 155 13.29 13.47 -9.36
CA SER A 155 13.74 14.38 -8.29
C SER A 155 14.68 13.71 -7.27
N ASN A 156 14.87 12.36 -7.31
CA ASN A 156 15.59 11.58 -6.30
C ASN A 156 16.50 10.51 -6.89
#